data_bc8b4c5eae03f796bb7d7bb81a9e3be6
#
_entry.id   bc8b4c5eae03f796bb7d7bb81a9e3be6
#
_cell.length_a   1.000
_cell.length_b   1.000
_cell.length_c   1.000
_cell.angle_alpha   90.00
_cell.angle_beta   90.00
_cell.angle_gamma   90.00
#
_symmetry.space_group_name_H-M   'P 1'
#
loop_
_entity.id
_entity.type
_entity.pdbx_description
1 polymer ?
#
loop_
_entity_poly.entity_id
_entity_poly.type
_entity_poly.pdbx_seq_one_letter_code
_entity_poly.pdbx_strand_id
1 'polypeptide(L)'
;VAILFPQFGFADSIGALIVSVFIIKAGTSIASPAIHQVADGAPNKKISDKLYQAASQVPGVISIHNFRIRYIGSDLQVLLHIVVDANMSLFDAHELSERVERVLIDCGENVVDAMVHIDPYDSTKDMK
;
A
#
# COMPACT_ATOMS: atom_id res chain seq x y z
N VAL A 1 20.39 -36.79 27.95
CA VAL A 1 21.84 -36.50 28.12
C VAL A 1 22.09 -36.01 29.53
N ALA A 2 21.28 -35.10 30.09
CA ALA A 2 21.42 -34.59 31.48
C ALA A 2 21.28 -35.67 32.56
N ILE A 3 20.55 -36.75 32.31
CA ILE A 3 20.39 -37.87 33.24
C ILE A 3 21.69 -38.70 33.38
N LEU A 4 22.50 -38.76 32.30
CA LEU A 4 23.75 -39.55 32.29
C LEU A 4 24.98 -38.74 32.73
N PHE A 5 24.92 -37.40 32.62
CA PHE A 5 26.03 -36.50 32.94
C PHE A 5 25.50 -35.22 33.63
N PRO A 6 25.29 -35.19 34.94
CA PRO A 6 24.72 -34.06 35.69
C PRO A 6 25.49 -32.73 35.50
N GLN A 7 26.78 -32.82 35.24
CA GLN A 7 27.65 -31.66 35.02
C GLN A 7 27.39 -30.89 33.74
N PHE A 8 26.58 -31.42 32.81
CA PHE A 8 26.17 -30.75 31.57
C PHE A 8 24.73 -30.23 31.60
N GLY A 9 24.08 -30.22 32.80
CA GLY A 9 22.70 -29.73 32.94
C GLY A 9 22.50 -28.29 32.49
N PHE A 10 23.52 -27.44 32.66
CA PHE A 10 23.45 -26.05 32.18
C PHE A 10 23.55 -25.92 30.66
N ALA A 11 24.18 -26.88 29.97
CA ALA A 11 24.29 -26.84 28.50
C ALA A 11 22.93 -26.98 27.82
N ASP A 12 22.01 -27.76 28.39
CA ASP A 12 20.64 -27.91 27.94
C ASP A 12 19.87 -26.59 28.05
N SER A 13 20.01 -25.89 29.17
CA SER A 13 19.41 -24.58 29.40
C SER A 13 19.94 -23.49 28.42
N ILE A 14 21.26 -23.51 28.15
CA ILE A 14 21.86 -22.60 27.17
C ILE A 14 21.37 -22.94 25.78
N GLY A 15 21.30 -24.22 25.40
CA GLY A 15 20.74 -24.66 24.13
C GLY A 15 19.29 -24.20 23.94
N ALA A 16 18.46 -24.38 24.97
CA ALA A 16 17.08 -23.92 24.98
C ALA A 16 16.97 -22.38 24.80
N LEU A 17 17.84 -21.62 25.46
CA LEU A 17 17.88 -20.16 25.35
C LEU A 17 18.23 -19.72 23.92
N ILE A 18 19.24 -20.33 23.32
CA ILE A 18 19.65 -20.05 21.94
C ILE A 18 18.50 -20.33 20.97
N VAL A 19 17.87 -21.50 21.09
CA VAL A 19 16.72 -21.87 20.25
C VAL A 19 15.56 -20.90 20.43
N SER A 20 15.28 -20.49 21.67
CA SER A 20 14.22 -19.50 21.96
C SER A 20 14.46 -18.17 21.26
N VAL A 21 15.70 -17.67 21.24
CA VAL A 21 16.06 -16.44 20.52
C VAL A 21 15.84 -16.58 19.01
N PHE A 22 16.21 -17.72 18.43
CA PHE A 22 15.96 -17.99 17.00
C PHE A 22 14.46 -18.07 16.69
N ILE A 23 13.67 -18.70 17.55
CA ILE A 23 12.21 -18.80 17.37
C ILE A 23 11.57 -17.41 17.44
N ILE A 24 11.95 -16.58 18.44
CA ILE A 24 11.45 -15.22 18.56
C ILE A 24 11.81 -14.39 17.32
N LYS A 25 13.05 -14.46 16.86
CA LYS A 25 13.50 -13.77 15.66
C LYS A 25 12.72 -14.21 14.41
N ALA A 26 12.55 -15.51 14.21
CA ALA A 26 11.77 -16.06 13.12
C ALA A 26 10.29 -15.63 13.21
N GLY A 27 9.69 -15.73 14.40
CA GLY A 27 8.31 -15.32 14.66
C GLY A 27 8.07 -13.84 14.36
N THR A 28 8.95 -12.97 14.83
CA THR A 28 8.83 -11.52 14.56
C THR A 28 9.05 -11.17 13.09
N SER A 29 9.93 -11.88 12.39
CA SER A 29 10.15 -11.63 10.94
C SER A 29 8.94 -12.00 10.08
N ILE A 30 8.14 -12.97 10.51
CA ILE A 30 6.91 -13.38 9.83
C ILE A 30 5.72 -12.52 10.27
N ALA A 31 5.60 -12.25 11.58
CA ALA A 31 4.47 -11.51 12.14
C ALA A 31 4.47 -10.03 11.74
N SER A 32 5.64 -9.38 11.70
CA SER A 32 5.73 -7.94 11.43
C SER A 32 5.15 -7.54 10.05
N PRO A 33 5.51 -8.17 8.92
CA PRO A 33 4.89 -7.88 7.63
C PRO A 33 3.38 -8.18 7.61
N ALA A 34 2.96 -9.29 8.23
CA ALA A 34 1.55 -9.67 8.28
C ALA A 34 0.71 -8.64 9.06
N ILE A 35 1.22 -8.12 10.18
CA ILE A 35 0.56 -7.07 10.96
C ILE A 35 0.45 -5.78 10.14
N HIS A 36 1.51 -5.40 9.42
CA HIS A 36 1.47 -4.22 8.56
C HIS A 36 0.45 -4.33 7.42
N GLN A 37 0.28 -5.51 6.83
CA GLN A 37 -0.73 -5.76 5.81
C GLN A 37 -2.15 -5.69 6.36
N VAL A 38 -2.38 -6.25 7.56
CA VAL A 38 -3.71 -6.25 8.20
C VAL A 38 -4.08 -4.88 8.79
N ALA A 39 -3.09 -4.10 9.22
CA ALA A 39 -3.29 -2.77 9.80
C ALA A 39 -3.42 -1.63 8.76
N ASP A 40 -3.83 -1.92 7.51
CA ASP A 40 -3.91 -0.94 6.42
C ASP A 40 -2.60 -0.13 6.24
N GLY A 41 -1.47 -0.79 6.41
CA GLY A 41 -0.17 -0.16 6.23
C GLY A 41 -0.06 0.47 4.84
N ALA A 42 0.21 1.77 4.80
CA ALA A 42 0.47 2.45 3.54
C ALA A 42 1.74 1.86 2.89
N PRO A 43 1.77 1.68 1.56
CA PRO A 43 2.96 1.21 0.88
C PRO A 43 4.11 2.20 1.03
N ASN A 44 5.31 1.75 0.66
CA ASN A 44 6.50 2.60 0.67
C ASN A 44 6.22 3.91 -0.08
N LYS A 45 6.66 5.03 0.49
CA LYS A 45 6.49 6.37 -0.10
C LYS A 45 6.89 6.42 -1.58
N LYS A 46 7.92 5.69 -1.98
CA LYS A 46 8.39 5.62 -3.37
C LYS A 46 7.33 5.06 -4.32
N ILE A 47 6.60 4.05 -3.90
CA ILE A 47 5.47 3.47 -4.67
C ILE A 47 4.33 4.47 -4.74
N SER A 48 4.00 5.08 -3.61
CA SER A 48 2.95 6.11 -3.52
C SER A 48 3.24 7.30 -4.45
N ASP A 49 4.48 7.82 -4.43
CA ASP A 49 4.88 8.95 -5.27
C ASP A 49 4.82 8.58 -6.77
N LYS A 50 5.23 7.36 -7.13
CA LYS A 50 5.18 6.86 -8.51
C LYS A 50 3.75 6.78 -9.03
N LEU A 51 2.85 6.19 -8.27
CA LEU A 51 1.43 6.06 -8.64
C LEU A 51 0.75 7.42 -8.73
N TYR A 52 1.03 8.31 -7.76
CA TYR A 52 0.52 9.68 -7.79
C TYR A 52 0.97 10.44 -9.05
N GLN A 53 2.25 10.35 -9.39
CA GLN A 53 2.78 10.99 -10.61
C GLN A 53 2.15 10.40 -11.87
N ALA A 54 1.99 9.08 -11.96
CA ALA A 54 1.38 8.43 -13.10
C ALA A 54 -0.06 8.93 -13.32
N ALA A 55 -0.87 9.01 -12.27
CA ALA A 55 -2.23 9.53 -12.35
C ALA A 55 -2.29 11.03 -12.69
N SER A 56 -1.39 11.84 -12.11
CA SER A 56 -1.37 13.29 -12.32
C SER A 56 -0.94 13.71 -13.74
N GLN A 57 -0.23 12.83 -14.45
CA GLN A 57 0.21 13.09 -15.84
C GLN A 57 -0.83 12.71 -16.89
N VAL A 58 -1.96 12.14 -16.50
CA VAL A 58 -3.04 11.79 -17.46
C VAL A 58 -3.68 13.08 -17.99
N PRO A 59 -3.69 13.29 -19.32
CA PRO A 59 -4.28 14.49 -19.90
C PRO A 59 -5.76 14.63 -19.57
N GLY A 60 -6.15 15.77 -19.02
CA GLY A 60 -7.52 16.05 -18.56
C GLY A 60 -7.66 16.07 -17.03
N VAL A 61 -6.69 15.55 -16.29
CA VAL A 61 -6.62 15.67 -14.83
C VAL A 61 -6.04 17.04 -14.47
N ILE A 62 -6.80 17.86 -13.74
CA ILE A 62 -6.36 19.18 -13.26
C ILE A 62 -5.57 19.04 -11.97
N SER A 63 -6.11 18.29 -11.01
CA SER A 63 -5.44 18.00 -9.73
C SER A 63 -5.94 16.70 -9.15
N ILE A 64 -5.22 16.20 -8.13
CA ILE A 64 -5.56 14.98 -7.40
C ILE A 64 -5.62 15.30 -5.91
N HIS A 65 -6.65 14.80 -5.22
CA HIS A 65 -6.74 14.83 -3.77
C HIS A 65 -7.30 13.51 -3.23
N ASN A 66 -7.34 13.36 -1.90
CA ASN A 66 -7.77 12.12 -1.23
C ASN A 66 -7.07 10.86 -1.75
N PHE A 67 -5.80 10.97 -2.16
CA PHE A 67 -5.02 9.85 -2.66
C PHE A 67 -4.70 8.88 -1.51
N ARG A 68 -5.22 7.67 -1.60
CA ARG A 68 -5.04 6.61 -0.59
C ARG A 68 -4.66 5.31 -1.26
N ILE A 69 -3.72 4.61 -0.67
CA ILE A 69 -3.30 3.29 -1.12
C ILE A 69 -3.32 2.37 0.09
N ARG A 70 -3.81 1.16 -0.10
CA ARG A 70 -3.79 0.12 0.92
C ARG A 70 -3.42 -1.23 0.33
N TYR A 71 -2.92 -2.12 1.17
CA TYR A 71 -2.70 -3.50 0.79
C TYR A 71 -4.00 -4.31 0.83
N ILE A 72 -4.21 -5.14 -0.19
CA ILE A 72 -5.20 -6.21 -0.20
C ILE A 72 -4.43 -7.51 -0.43
N GLY A 73 -4.10 -8.21 0.64
CA GLY A 73 -3.15 -9.33 0.57
C GLY A 73 -1.76 -8.86 0.17
N SER A 74 -1.23 -9.35 -0.95
CA SER A 74 0.05 -8.93 -1.53
C SER A 74 -0.05 -7.77 -2.51
N ASP A 75 -1.28 -7.39 -2.88
CA ASP A 75 -1.56 -6.46 -3.96
C ASP A 75 -1.99 -5.10 -3.41
N LEU A 76 -2.07 -4.10 -4.29
CA LEU A 76 -2.43 -2.74 -3.92
C LEU A 76 -3.80 -2.36 -4.47
N GLN A 77 -4.58 -1.70 -3.63
CA GLN A 77 -5.76 -0.95 -4.03
C GLN A 77 -5.49 0.54 -3.90
N VAL A 78 -5.83 1.29 -4.93
CA VAL A 78 -5.68 2.74 -4.99
C VAL A 78 -7.06 3.39 -4.98
N LEU A 79 -7.25 4.40 -4.16
CA LEU A 79 -8.42 5.26 -4.16
C LEU A 79 -7.95 6.70 -4.30
N LEU A 80 -8.52 7.42 -5.24
CA LEU A 80 -8.18 8.82 -5.47
C LEU A 80 -9.37 9.60 -6.01
N HIS A 81 -9.31 10.90 -5.79
CA HIS A 81 -10.22 11.86 -6.41
C HIS A 81 -9.43 12.67 -7.44
N ILE A 82 -9.95 12.75 -8.65
CA ILE A 82 -9.41 13.61 -9.72
C ILE A 82 -10.33 14.80 -9.91
N VAL A 83 -9.73 15.97 -10.06
CA VAL A 83 -10.45 17.18 -10.40
C VAL A 83 -10.39 17.38 -11.92
N VAL A 84 -11.54 17.60 -12.53
CA VAL A 84 -11.68 17.78 -13.99
C VAL A 84 -12.44 19.07 -14.30
N ASP A 85 -12.44 19.49 -15.57
CA ASP A 85 -13.21 20.65 -16.00
C ASP A 85 -14.71 20.45 -15.69
N ALA A 86 -15.31 21.40 -14.99
CA ALA A 86 -16.72 21.36 -14.61
C ALA A 86 -17.69 21.32 -15.83
N ASN A 87 -17.22 21.75 -17.02
CA ASN A 87 -17.98 21.71 -18.26
C ASN A 87 -17.75 20.41 -19.06
N MET A 88 -16.93 19.50 -18.56
CA MET A 88 -16.69 18.21 -19.19
C MET A 88 -18.00 17.39 -19.22
N SER A 89 -18.29 16.73 -20.34
CA SER A 89 -19.44 15.84 -20.40
C SER A 89 -19.26 14.66 -19.46
N LEU A 90 -20.36 14.11 -18.94
CA LEU A 90 -20.30 12.92 -18.09
C LEU A 90 -19.62 11.74 -18.80
N PHE A 91 -19.81 11.61 -20.10
CA PHE A 91 -19.17 10.59 -20.92
C PHE A 91 -17.65 10.75 -20.95
N ASP A 92 -17.16 11.97 -21.26
CA ASP A 92 -15.72 12.25 -21.31
C ASP A 92 -15.06 12.10 -19.93
N ALA A 93 -15.76 12.53 -18.89
CA ALA A 93 -15.28 12.38 -17.51
C ALA A 93 -15.16 10.91 -17.11
N HIS A 94 -16.13 10.07 -17.49
CA HIS A 94 -16.07 8.63 -17.27
C HIS A 94 -14.90 7.98 -18.03
N GLU A 95 -14.74 8.30 -19.32
CA GLU A 95 -13.58 7.82 -20.10
C GLU A 95 -12.24 8.24 -19.51
N LEU A 96 -12.18 9.46 -18.95
CA LEU A 96 -10.99 9.94 -18.27
C LEU A 96 -10.71 9.12 -17.01
N SER A 97 -11.73 8.81 -16.20
CA SER A 97 -11.55 7.98 -15.00
C SER A 97 -11.03 6.59 -15.35
N GLU A 98 -11.58 5.96 -16.40
CA GLU A 98 -11.09 4.66 -16.87
C GLU A 98 -9.63 4.71 -17.39
N ARG A 99 -9.22 5.82 -18.01
CA ARG A 99 -7.82 6.00 -18.41
C ARG A 99 -6.90 6.11 -17.20
N VAL A 100 -7.30 6.86 -16.19
CA VAL A 100 -6.53 6.97 -14.94
C VAL A 100 -6.41 5.61 -14.26
N GLU A 101 -7.52 4.87 -14.17
CA GLU A 101 -7.54 3.51 -13.61
C GLU A 101 -6.57 2.59 -14.35
N ARG A 102 -6.64 2.53 -15.69
CA ARG A 102 -5.72 1.72 -16.51
C ARG A 102 -4.25 2.10 -16.28
N VAL A 103 -3.94 3.39 -16.27
CA VAL A 103 -2.58 3.88 -16.02
C VAL A 103 -2.06 3.43 -14.64
N LEU A 104 -2.90 3.44 -13.61
CA LEU A 104 -2.53 2.98 -12.27
C LEU A 104 -2.29 1.46 -12.24
N ILE A 105 -3.16 0.67 -12.87
CA ILE A 105 -3.04 -0.79 -12.94
C ILE A 105 -1.79 -1.17 -13.75
N ASP A 106 -1.53 -0.51 -14.88
CA ASP A 106 -0.40 -0.79 -15.76
C ASP A 106 0.94 -0.27 -15.23
N CYS A 107 0.95 0.47 -14.13
CA CYS A 107 2.17 1.07 -13.56
C CYS A 107 3.19 0.05 -13.03
N GLY A 108 2.81 -1.24 -12.93
CA GLY A 108 3.70 -2.35 -12.58
C GLY A 108 4.00 -2.49 -11.09
N GLU A 109 3.16 -1.91 -10.21
CA GLU A 109 3.31 -1.98 -8.75
C GLU A 109 2.29 -2.93 -8.09
N ASN A 110 1.82 -3.95 -8.83
CA ASN A 110 0.79 -4.91 -8.38
C ASN A 110 -0.52 -4.22 -7.93
N VAL A 111 -0.93 -3.17 -8.61
CA VAL A 111 -2.24 -2.55 -8.41
C VAL A 111 -3.29 -3.45 -9.06
N VAL A 112 -4.21 -4.00 -8.27
CA VAL A 112 -5.29 -4.89 -8.74
C VAL A 112 -6.62 -4.19 -8.86
N ASP A 113 -6.76 -3.05 -8.19
CA ASP A 113 -7.98 -2.27 -8.20
C ASP A 113 -7.66 -0.79 -8.00
N ALA A 114 -8.29 0.08 -8.79
CA ALA A 114 -8.18 1.53 -8.66
C ALA A 114 -9.57 2.16 -8.72
N MET A 115 -9.96 2.83 -7.66
CA MET A 115 -11.23 3.55 -7.59
C MET A 115 -10.97 5.04 -7.81
N VAL A 116 -11.46 5.55 -8.93
CA VAL A 116 -11.29 6.95 -9.34
C VAL A 116 -12.61 7.70 -9.15
N HIS A 117 -12.63 8.63 -8.20
CA HIS A 117 -13.75 9.56 -8.03
C HIS A 117 -13.50 10.83 -8.83
N ILE A 118 -14.53 11.36 -9.47
CA ILE A 118 -14.44 12.56 -10.32
C ILE A 118 -15.09 13.73 -9.59
N ASP A 119 -14.32 14.79 -9.39
CA ASP A 119 -14.80 16.04 -8.81
C ASP A 119 -14.72 17.16 -9.87
N PRO A 120 -15.77 17.97 -10.03
CA PRO A 120 -15.71 19.13 -10.92
C PRO A 120 -14.80 20.20 -10.30
N TYR A 121 -14.04 20.90 -11.14
CA TYR A 121 -13.23 22.04 -10.69
C TYR A 121 -14.15 23.15 -10.14
N ASP A 122 -13.92 23.51 -8.89
CA ASP A 122 -14.66 24.58 -8.21
C ASP A 122 -13.69 25.66 -7.75
N SER A 123 -13.67 26.76 -8.51
CA SER A 123 -12.80 27.91 -8.21
C SER A 123 -13.04 28.54 -6.84
N THR A 124 -14.14 28.21 -6.15
CA THR A 124 -14.45 28.73 -4.83
C THR A 124 -13.82 27.92 -3.69
N LYS A 125 -13.44 26.66 -3.94
CA LYS A 125 -12.81 25.77 -2.95
C LYS A 125 -11.29 25.84 -2.93
N ASP A 126 -10.67 26.21 -4.05
CA ASP A 126 -9.21 26.26 -4.18
C ASP A 126 -8.56 27.53 -3.60
N MET A 127 -9.34 28.43 -2.98
CA MET A 127 -8.86 29.65 -2.33
C MET A 127 -8.74 29.54 -0.80
N LYS A 128 -8.63 28.29 -0.24
CA LYS A 128 -8.44 28.12 1.22
C LYS A 128 -7.16 27.38 1.55
#